data_f0483dea4c78358dbda97e29ef30ec33
#
_entry.id   f0483dea4c78358dbda97e29ef30ec33
#
_cell.length_a   1.000
_cell.length_b   1.000
_cell.length_c   1.000
_cell.angle_alpha   90.00
_cell.angle_beta   90.00
_cell.angle_gamma   90.00
#
_symmetry.space_group_name_H-M   'P 1'
#
loop_
_entity.id
_entity.type
_entity.pdbx_description
1 polymer ?
#
loop_
_entity_poly.entity_id
_entity_poly.type
_entity_poly.pdbx_seq_one_letter_code
_entity_poly.pdbx_strand_id
1 'polypeptide(L)'
;MAAIQPSSADRVAAPPAVVPASAGPGTPDVPGTADLPAAAWQLMRQFVEANSTHSELRERLGLGAGRGRIKVLFLLREQPMTLAQLADAHGVDRPYATIIVDKLEQLGFVERQPHPSDRRSKVVSLTPAGRDAAALADSIIGEPPAALRALDAGQLSELVGLLSLLALGPI
;
A
#
# COMPACT_ATOMS: atom_id res chain seq x y z
N MET A 1 -57.64 -39.95 -39.53
CA MET A 1 -56.26 -40.23 -39.89
C MET A 1 -55.45 -38.91 -39.71
N ALA A 2 -54.85 -38.72 -38.61
CA ALA A 2 -54.06 -37.53 -38.29
C ALA A 2 -52.56 -37.93 -38.31
N ALA A 3 -51.80 -37.28 -39.19
CA ALA A 3 -50.38 -37.51 -39.38
C ALA A 3 -49.59 -36.83 -38.24
N ILE A 4 -48.82 -37.61 -37.54
CA ILE A 4 -47.88 -37.15 -36.47
C ILE A 4 -46.62 -36.64 -37.17
N GLN A 5 -46.31 -35.35 -36.98
CA GLN A 5 -45.01 -34.75 -37.37
C GLN A 5 -43.99 -35.04 -36.28
N PRO A 6 -42.74 -35.38 -36.62
CA PRO A 6 -41.68 -35.58 -35.63
C PRO A 6 -41.13 -34.21 -35.18
N SER A 7 -40.97 -34.11 -33.87
CA SER A 7 -40.38 -32.97 -33.13
C SER A 7 -38.91 -32.77 -33.51
N SER A 8 -38.58 -31.52 -33.84
CA SER A 8 -37.22 -31.06 -34.08
C SER A 8 -36.48 -30.84 -32.77
N ALA A 9 -35.85 -31.86 -32.23
CA ALA A 9 -34.93 -31.76 -31.11
C ALA A 9 -33.75 -32.71 -31.35
N ASP A 10 -32.83 -32.30 -32.20
CA ASP A 10 -31.45 -32.81 -32.18
C ASP A 10 -30.55 -31.89 -33.02
N ARG A 11 -30.36 -30.69 -32.52
CA ARG A 11 -29.24 -29.88 -32.98
C ARG A 11 -28.17 -29.93 -31.92
N VAL A 12 -27.30 -30.95 -32.05
CA VAL A 12 -26.02 -31.04 -31.33
C VAL A 12 -25.26 -29.75 -31.63
N ALA A 13 -25.11 -28.94 -30.61
CA ALA A 13 -24.29 -27.75 -30.68
C ALA A 13 -22.83 -28.17 -30.90
N ALA A 14 -22.22 -27.66 -31.95
CA ALA A 14 -20.80 -27.81 -32.21
C ALA A 14 -20.00 -27.24 -31.01
N PRO A 15 -18.87 -27.85 -30.61
CA PRO A 15 -18.04 -27.31 -29.55
C PRO A 15 -17.47 -25.96 -29.97
N PRO A 16 -17.35 -25.03 -29.02
CA PRO A 16 -16.76 -23.71 -29.30
C PRO A 16 -15.34 -23.89 -29.83
N ALA A 17 -15.03 -23.16 -30.91
CA ALA A 17 -13.73 -23.15 -31.55
C ALA A 17 -12.66 -22.85 -30.48
N VAL A 18 -11.67 -23.73 -30.41
CA VAL A 18 -10.45 -23.53 -29.63
C VAL A 18 -9.79 -22.27 -30.18
N VAL A 19 -9.87 -21.18 -29.40
CA VAL A 19 -9.09 -19.97 -29.65
C VAL A 19 -7.63 -20.36 -29.48
N PRO A 20 -6.74 -20.20 -30.48
CA PRO A 20 -5.33 -20.48 -30.30
C PRO A 20 -4.82 -19.59 -29.16
N ALA A 21 -4.19 -20.20 -28.16
CA ALA A 21 -3.41 -19.51 -27.15
C ALA A 21 -2.24 -18.79 -27.85
N SER A 22 -2.48 -17.55 -28.23
CA SER A 22 -1.47 -16.69 -28.82
C SER A 22 -1.08 -15.62 -27.84
N ALA A 23 0.20 -15.48 -27.71
CA ALA A 23 0.94 -14.45 -27.00
C ALA A 23 1.04 -14.68 -25.48
N GLY A 24 2.14 -15.29 -25.09
CA GLY A 24 2.76 -15.02 -23.81
C GLY A 24 2.92 -13.51 -23.61
N PRO A 25 3.11 -13.04 -22.37
CA PRO A 25 3.27 -11.61 -22.11
C PRO A 25 4.37 -11.11 -23.02
N GLY A 26 4.00 -10.20 -23.95
CA GLY A 26 4.95 -9.58 -24.86
C GLY A 26 6.06 -8.95 -24.03
N THR A 27 7.29 -9.24 -24.41
CA THR A 27 8.45 -8.54 -23.87
C THR A 27 8.16 -7.05 -24.01
N PRO A 28 8.19 -6.26 -22.92
CA PRO A 28 7.95 -4.83 -23.03
C PRO A 28 8.96 -4.27 -24.04
N ASP A 29 8.49 -3.41 -24.94
CA ASP A 29 9.32 -2.70 -25.90
C ASP A 29 10.37 -1.93 -25.09
N VAL A 30 11.63 -2.43 -25.13
CA VAL A 30 12.70 -1.84 -24.30
C VAL A 30 13.15 -0.57 -25.01
N PRO A 31 12.96 0.61 -24.43
CA PRO A 31 13.40 1.88 -24.98
C PRO A 31 14.89 1.82 -25.33
N GLY A 32 15.34 2.58 -26.34
CA GLY A 32 16.75 2.68 -26.64
C GLY A 32 17.58 3.06 -25.42
N THR A 33 18.82 2.59 -25.33
CA THR A 33 19.69 2.68 -24.13
C THR A 33 19.79 4.08 -23.50
N ALA A 34 19.53 5.14 -24.25
CA ALA A 34 19.56 6.52 -23.76
C ALA A 34 18.39 6.86 -22.81
N ASP A 35 17.28 6.11 -22.85
CA ASP A 35 16.04 6.38 -22.10
C ASP A 35 15.78 5.39 -20.97
N LEU A 36 16.68 4.43 -20.74
CA LEU A 36 16.51 3.39 -19.71
C LEU A 36 16.29 3.94 -18.28
N PRO A 37 17.01 5.00 -17.83
CA PRO A 37 16.74 5.57 -16.51
C PRO A 37 15.32 6.12 -16.36
N ALA A 38 14.83 6.82 -17.40
CA ALA A 38 13.47 7.36 -17.39
C ALA A 38 12.41 6.24 -17.40
N ALA A 39 12.63 5.22 -18.24
CA ALA A 39 11.75 4.05 -18.30
C ALA A 39 11.72 3.28 -16.97
N ALA A 40 12.87 3.02 -16.37
CA ALA A 40 12.95 2.37 -15.06
C ALA A 40 12.22 3.17 -13.98
N TRP A 41 12.42 4.49 -13.95
CA TRP A 41 11.72 5.37 -13.02
C TRP A 41 10.20 5.36 -13.20
N GLN A 42 9.73 5.40 -14.45
CA GLN A 42 8.30 5.32 -14.77
C GLN A 42 7.69 4.00 -14.32
N LEU A 43 8.35 2.86 -14.60
CA LEU A 43 7.91 1.54 -14.20
C LEU A 43 7.85 1.39 -12.67
N MET A 44 8.86 1.87 -11.96
CA MET A 44 8.85 1.87 -10.49
C MET A 44 7.69 2.70 -9.93
N ARG A 45 7.45 3.89 -10.49
CA ARG A 45 6.30 4.72 -10.07
C ARG A 45 4.97 4.02 -10.32
N GLN A 46 4.77 3.47 -11.50
CA GLN A 46 3.56 2.72 -11.86
C GLN A 46 3.35 1.52 -10.93
N PHE A 47 4.41 0.77 -10.65
CA PHE A 47 4.36 -0.36 -9.73
C PHE A 47 3.94 0.07 -8.32
N VAL A 48 4.55 1.11 -7.76
CA VAL A 48 4.22 1.63 -6.42
C VAL A 48 2.78 2.16 -6.39
N GLU A 49 2.34 2.83 -7.44
CA GLU A 49 0.99 3.39 -7.54
C GLU A 49 -0.08 2.30 -7.64
N ALA A 50 0.15 1.29 -8.48
CA ALA A 50 -0.75 0.15 -8.67
C ALA A 50 -0.86 -0.76 -7.43
N ASN A 51 0.20 -0.81 -6.60
CA ASN A 51 0.26 -1.64 -5.39
C ASN A 51 0.14 -0.81 -4.10
N SER A 52 -0.42 0.38 -4.19
CA SER A 52 -0.59 1.26 -3.03
C SER A 52 -1.62 0.69 -2.04
N THR A 53 -1.21 0.41 -0.82
CA THR A 53 -2.06 -0.08 0.28
C THR A 53 -2.84 1.03 0.98
N HIS A 54 -2.75 2.28 0.51
CA HIS A 54 -3.37 3.45 1.17
C HIS A 54 -4.90 3.36 1.27
N SER A 55 -5.56 2.77 0.26
CA SER A 55 -7.02 2.61 0.28
C SER A 55 -7.46 1.59 1.31
N GLU A 56 -6.80 0.45 1.36
CA GLU A 56 -7.05 -0.61 2.33
C GLU A 56 -6.82 -0.12 3.77
N LEU A 57 -5.71 0.56 4.02
CA LEU A 57 -5.40 1.14 5.32
C LEU A 57 -6.47 2.14 5.78
N ARG A 58 -6.93 3.00 4.88
CA ARG A 58 -7.98 3.97 5.21
C ARG A 58 -9.30 3.30 5.54
N GLU A 59 -9.67 2.28 4.80
CA GLU A 59 -10.91 1.54 5.01
C GLU A 59 -10.87 0.74 6.32
N ARG A 60 -9.85 -0.07 6.51
CA ARG A 60 -9.71 -0.95 7.68
C ARG A 60 -9.50 -0.21 9.00
N LEU A 61 -8.81 0.93 8.97
CA LEU A 61 -8.53 1.75 10.16
C LEU A 61 -9.48 2.95 10.32
N GLY A 62 -10.40 3.18 9.39
CA GLY A 62 -11.30 4.33 9.43
C GLY A 62 -10.57 5.69 9.39
N LEU A 63 -9.35 5.72 8.86
CA LEU A 63 -8.49 6.92 8.93
C LEU A 63 -8.95 8.05 8.02
N GLY A 64 -9.84 7.81 7.07
CA GLY A 64 -10.28 8.82 6.11
C GLY A 64 -9.14 9.35 5.20
N ALA A 65 -9.39 10.43 4.47
CA ALA A 65 -8.39 11.03 3.60
C ALA A 65 -7.32 11.78 4.44
N GLY A 66 -6.10 11.26 4.52
CA GLY A 66 -4.98 11.92 5.21
C GLY A 66 -3.77 11.00 5.33
N ARG A 67 -2.70 11.32 4.60
CA ARG A 67 -1.49 10.49 4.54
C ARG A 67 -0.67 10.52 5.84
N GLY A 68 -0.81 11.53 6.68
CA GLY A 68 0.04 11.71 7.86
C GLY A 68 -0.31 10.84 9.06
N ARG A 69 -1.53 10.29 9.14
CA ARG A 69 -2.02 9.59 10.33
C ARG A 69 -1.26 8.32 10.64
N ILE A 70 -0.97 7.52 9.61
CA ILE A 70 -0.20 6.27 9.77
C ILE A 70 1.23 6.57 10.24
N LYS A 71 1.87 7.60 9.67
CA LYS A 71 3.21 8.02 10.10
C LYS A 71 3.23 8.43 11.58
N VAL A 72 2.20 9.13 12.06
CA VAL A 72 2.07 9.49 13.48
C VAL A 72 1.88 8.26 14.36
N LEU A 73 1.07 7.26 13.95
CA LEU A 73 0.96 5.99 14.67
C LEU A 73 2.32 5.29 14.81
N PHE A 74 3.11 5.25 13.74
CA PHE A 74 4.45 4.63 13.78
C PHE A 74 5.44 5.42 14.64
N LEU A 75 5.43 6.75 14.58
CA LEU A 75 6.26 7.58 15.45
C LEU A 75 5.93 7.34 16.93
N LEU A 76 4.64 7.30 17.26
CA LEU A 76 4.18 7.07 18.63
C LEU A 76 4.36 5.62 19.12
N ARG A 77 4.57 4.66 18.22
CA ARG A 77 4.94 3.28 18.58
C ARG A 77 6.31 3.22 19.23
N GLU A 78 7.24 4.04 18.74
CA GLU A 78 8.60 4.09 19.25
C GLU A 78 8.67 4.75 20.65
N GLN A 79 7.97 5.89 20.80
CA GLN A 79 7.89 6.60 22.07
C GLN A 79 6.75 7.62 22.10
N PRO A 80 6.21 7.97 23.28
CA PRO A 80 5.32 9.11 23.43
C PRO A 80 6.02 10.43 23.05
N MET A 81 5.30 11.33 22.39
CA MET A 81 5.84 12.59 21.86
C MET A 81 4.93 13.78 22.15
N THR A 82 5.49 14.96 22.31
CA THR A 82 4.72 16.20 22.31
C THR A 82 4.28 16.56 20.89
N LEU A 83 3.26 17.43 20.75
CA LEU A 83 2.84 17.94 19.43
C LEU A 83 3.98 18.61 18.65
N ALA A 84 4.90 19.28 19.34
CA ALA A 84 6.05 19.88 18.70
C ALA A 84 6.99 18.82 18.10
N GLN A 85 7.34 17.81 18.90
CA GLN A 85 8.17 16.70 18.44
C GLN A 85 7.51 15.93 17.29
N LEU A 86 6.19 15.71 17.34
CA LEU A 86 5.45 15.07 16.25
C LEU A 86 5.49 15.90 14.96
N ALA A 87 5.31 17.23 15.06
CA ALA A 87 5.38 18.11 13.92
C ALA A 87 6.77 18.08 13.27
N ASP A 88 7.82 18.16 14.07
CA ASP A 88 9.20 18.13 13.62
C ASP A 88 9.55 16.77 12.97
N ALA A 89 9.25 15.66 13.65
CA ALA A 89 9.53 14.30 13.15
C ALA A 89 8.70 13.92 11.90
N HIS A 90 7.48 14.49 11.81
CA HIS A 90 6.64 14.30 10.64
C HIS A 90 7.07 15.18 9.45
N GLY A 91 7.71 16.33 9.71
CA GLY A 91 8.05 17.33 8.71
C GLY A 91 6.86 18.21 8.31
N VAL A 92 6.00 18.56 9.27
CA VAL A 92 4.80 19.40 9.06
C VAL A 92 4.74 20.51 10.08
N ASP A 93 3.86 21.50 9.86
CA ASP A 93 3.61 22.53 10.85
C ASP A 93 2.77 22.02 12.05
N ARG A 94 2.81 22.74 13.17
CA ARG A 94 2.07 22.36 14.39
C ARG A 94 0.55 22.35 14.20
N PRO A 95 -0.07 23.30 13.49
CA PRO A 95 -1.51 23.25 13.21
C PRO A 95 -1.92 21.95 12.51
N TYR A 96 -1.18 21.53 11.50
CA TYR A 96 -1.49 20.28 10.78
C TYR A 96 -1.24 19.03 11.65
N ALA A 97 -0.15 19.01 12.44
CA ALA A 97 0.07 17.96 13.42
C ALA A 97 -1.09 17.85 14.43
N THR A 98 -1.64 19.00 14.88
CA THR A 98 -2.81 19.03 15.75
C THR A 98 -4.03 18.39 15.09
N ILE A 99 -4.33 18.73 13.84
CA ILE A 99 -5.45 18.12 13.09
C ILE A 99 -5.30 16.59 12.98
N ILE A 100 -4.07 16.11 12.73
CA ILE A 100 -3.80 14.67 12.67
C ILE A 100 -4.06 14.01 14.02
N VAL A 101 -3.51 14.57 15.09
CA VAL A 101 -3.65 14.02 16.45
C VAL A 101 -5.10 14.07 16.93
N ASP A 102 -5.83 15.16 16.68
CA ASP A 102 -7.26 15.29 17.02
C ASP A 102 -8.08 14.18 16.35
N LYS A 103 -7.77 13.89 15.08
CA LYS A 103 -8.47 12.81 14.38
C LYS A 103 -8.13 11.43 14.93
N LEU A 104 -6.89 11.18 15.29
CA LEU A 104 -6.46 9.91 15.91
C LEU A 104 -7.05 9.75 17.32
N GLU A 105 -7.18 10.85 18.09
CA GLU A 105 -7.82 10.85 19.39
C GLU A 105 -9.33 10.58 19.28
N GLN A 106 -10.03 11.19 18.32
CA GLN A 106 -11.43 10.88 18.00
C GLN A 106 -11.67 9.42 17.64
N LEU A 107 -10.70 8.77 17.01
CA LEU A 107 -10.73 7.34 16.67
C LEU A 107 -10.33 6.45 17.87
N GLY A 108 -9.92 7.04 18.98
CA GLY A 108 -9.47 6.31 20.17
C GLY A 108 -8.10 5.67 20.04
N PHE A 109 -7.30 6.05 19.03
CA PHE A 109 -5.98 5.47 18.80
C PHE A 109 -4.87 6.15 19.60
N VAL A 110 -5.06 7.41 19.97
CA VAL A 110 -4.12 8.14 20.81
C VAL A 110 -4.83 8.84 21.95
N GLU A 111 -4.08 9.16 22.98
CA GLU A 111 -4.50 9.94 24.13
C GLU A 111 -3.48 11.04 24.42
N ARG A 112 -3.94 12.14 25.02
CA ARG A 112 -3.10 13.24 25.49
C ARG A 112 -3.01 13.25 27.00
N GLN A 113 -1.80 13.20 27.54
CA GLN A 113 -1.54 13.27 28.97
C GLN A 113 -0.69 14.49 29.31
N PRO A 114 -0.76 15.06 30.55
CA PRO A 114 0.17 16.10 30.98
C PRO A 114 1.60 15.59 30.89
N HIS A 115 2.50 16.45 30.41
CA HIS A 115 3.92 16.10 30.37
C HIS A 115 4.49 15.96 31.79
N PRO A 116 5.30 14.91 32.08
CA PRO A 116 5.74 14.62 33.46
C PRO A 116 6.55 15.77 34.11
N SER A 117 7.33 16.50 33.30
CA SER A 117 8.22 17.57 33.79
C SER A 117 7.80 18.99 33.34
N ASP A 118 6.83 19.12 32.45
CA ASP A 118 6.35 20.43 31.96
C ASP A 118 4.82 20.45 31.88
N ARG A 119 4.19 21.00 32.92
CA ARG A 119 2.73 21.11 33.02
C ARG A 119 2.06 21.95 31.92
N ARG A 120 2.84 22.71 31.15
CA ARG A 120 2.33 23.54 30.04
C ARG A 120 2.24 22.76 28.72
N SER A 121 2.87 21.60 28.64
CA SER A 121 2.86 20.76 27.46
C SER A 121 2.09 19.46 27.71
N LYS A 122 1.62 18.86 26.63
CA LYS A 122 0.97 17.54 26.64
C LYS A 122 1.81 16.57 25.82
N VAL A 123 1.86 15.34 26.28
CA VAL A 123 2.43 14.19 25.56
C VAL A 123 1.31 13.41 24.94
N VAL A 124 1.49 13.00 23.71
CA VAL A 124 0.61 12.10 22.95
C VAL A 124 1.20 10.70 23.02
N SER A 125 0.38 9.72 23.34
CA SER A 125 0.76 8.31 23.39
C SER A 125 -0.29 7.43 22.71
N LEU A 126 0.10 6.23 22.28
CA LEU A 126 -0.84 5.25 21.74
C LEU A 126 -1.68 4.63 22.88
N THR A 127 -2.98 4.53 22.64
CA THR A 127 -3.87 3.65 23.40
C THR A 127 -3.61 2.17 23.06
N PRO A 128 -4.18 1.19 23.77
CA PRO A 128 -4.18 -0.21 23.31
C PRO A 128 -4.70 -0.36 21.88
N ALA A 129 -5.83 0.27 21.56
CA ALA A 129 -6.41 0.26 20.21
C ALA A 129 -5.48 0.93 19.17
N GLY A 130 -4.73 1.97 19.56
CA GLY A 130 -3.73 2.59 18.71
C GLY A 130 -2.52 1.70 18.42
N ARG A 131 -2.11 0.89 19.39
CA ARG A 131 -1.05 -0.13 19.17
C ARG A 131 -1.51 -1.21 18.19
N ASP A 132 -2.74 -1.69 18.34
CA ASP A 132 -3.34 -2.67 17.44
C ASP A 132 -3.48 -2.10 16.02
N ALA A 133 -3.90 -0.84 15.90
CA ALA A 133 -3.99 -0.13 14.62
C ALA A 133 -2.62 0.05 13.96
N ALA A 134 -1.57 0.37 14.73
CA ALA A 134 -0.21 0.46 14.21
C ALA A 134 0.33 -0.90 13.75
N ALA A 135 0.07 -1.98 14.51
CA ALA A 135 0.46 -3.33 14.14
C ALA A 135 -0.26 -3.81 12.85
N LEU A 136 -1.57 -3.51 12.74
CA LEU A 136 -2.34 -3.82 11.53
C LEU A 136 -1.81 -3.03 10.33
N ALA A 137 -1.49 -1.75 10.50
CA ALA A 137 -0.90 -0.95 9.43
C ALA A 137 0.44 -1.51 8.97
N ASP A 138 1.28 -1.93 9.90
CA ASP A 138 2.59 -2.54 9.64
C ASP A 138 2.44 -3.85 8.85
N SER A 139 1.49 -4.72 9.21
CA SER A 139 1.21 -5.96 8.50
C SER A 139 0.74 -5.74 7.06
N ILE A 140 -0.14 -4.75 6.84
CA ILE A 140 -0.65 -4.42 5.50
C ILE A 140 0.46 -3.82 4.61
N ILE A 141 1.28 -2.92 5.17
CA ILE A 141 2.39 -2.30 4.43
C ILE A 141 3.51 -3.30 4.15
N GLY A 142 3.77 -4.20 5.10
CA GLY A 142 4.83 -5.22 5.00
C GLY A 142 4.48 -6.39 4.08
N GLU A 143 3.22 -6.53 3.66
CA GLU A 143 2.83 -7.62 2.77
C GLU A 143 3.32 -7.38 1.33
N PRO A 144 4.16 -8.28 0.78
CA PRO A 144 4.64 -8.13 -0.58
C PRO A 144 3.48 -8.17 -1.59
N PRO A 145 3.42 -7.25 -2.56
CA PRO A 145 2.42 -7.29 -3.62
C PRO A 145 2.37 -8.62 -4.37
N ALA A 146 1.19 -8.99 -4.85
CA ALA A 146 1.00 -10.23 -5.60
C ALA A 146 1.93 -10.33 -6.82
N ALA A 147 2.23 -9.21 -7.46
CA ALA A 147 3.15 -9.14 -8.59
C ALA A 147 4.57 -9.57 -8.22
N LEU A 148 5.06 -9.27 -7.01
CA LEU A 148 6.36 -9.76 -6.54
C LEU A 148 6.33 -11.26 -6.22
N ARG A 149 5.21 -11.76 -5.70
CA ARG A 149 5.04 -13.20 -5.41
C ARG A 149 4.93 -14.06 -6.69
N ALA A 150 4.64 -13.44 -7.83
CA ALA A 150 4.59 -14.13 -9.12
C ALA A 150 5.96 -14.33 -9.78
N LEU A 151 7.01 -13.65 -9.30
CA LEU A 151 8.38 -13.81 -9.79
C LEU A 151 9.01 -15.09 -9.22
N ASP A 152 9.89 -15.71 -10.02
CA ASP A 152 10.72 -16.81 -9.55
C ASP A 152 11.88 -16.35 -8.65
N ALA A 153 12.56 -17.30 -8.02
CA ALA A 153 13.65 -16.99 -7.09
C ALA A 153 14.84 -16.26 -7.75
N GLY A 154 15.14 -16.56 -9.03
CA GLY A 154 16.20 -15.90 -9.78
C GLY A 154 15.88 -14.45 -10.06
N GLN A 155 14.67 -14.19 -10.59
CA GLN A 155 14.15 -12.84 -10.85
C GLN A 155 14.08 -12.00 -9.58
N LEU A 156 13.63 -12.58 -8.45
CA LEU A 156 13.62 -11.89 -7.16
C LEU A 156 15.02 -11.54 -6.69
N SER A 157 15.99 -12.45 -6.85
CA SER A 157 17.38 -12.22 -6.47
C SER A 157 18.01 -11.07 -7.29
N GLU A 158 17.78 -11.05 -8.58
CA GLU A 158 18.23 -9.95 -9.46
C GLU A 158 17.62 -8.61 -9.05
N LEU A 159 16.29 -8.59 -8.82
CA LEU A 159 15.57 -7.39 -8.39
C LEU A 159 16.10 -6.86 -7.06
N VAL A 160 16.31 -7.74 -6.07
CA VAL A 160 16.88 -7.37 -4.77
C VAL A 160 18.30 -6.80 -4.94
N GLY A 161 19.13 -7.42 -5.79
CA GLY A 161 20.46 -6.91 -6.12
C GLY A 161 20.43 -5.50 -6.69
N LEU A 162 19.60 -5.25 -7.68
CA LEU A 162 19.43 -3.93 -8.30
C LEU A 162 18.92 -2.88 -7.32
N LEU A 163 17.90 -3.21 -6.54
CA LEU A 163 17.34 -2.30 -5.53
C LEU A 163 18.36 -1.98 -4.42
N SER A 164 19.20 -2.96 -4.03
CA SER A 164 20.26 -2.74 -3.04
C SER A 164 21.32 -1.76 -3.55
N LEU A 165 21.70 -1.81 -4.84
CA LEU A 165 22.60 -0.83 -5.42
C LEU A 165 22.01 0.58 -5.41
N LEU A 166 20.70 0.72 -5.68
CA LEU A 166 20.00 2.02 -5.64
C LEU A 166 19.89 2.57 -4.21
N ALA A 167 19.67 1.71 -3.21
CA ALA A 167 19.53 2.11 -1.82
C ALA A 167 20.83 2.59 -1.19
N LEU A 168 21.98 2.08 -1.63
CA LEU A 168 23.31 2.51 -1.15
C LEU A 168 23.73 3.88 -1.70
N GLY A 169 23.03 4.42 -2.69
CA GLY A 169 23.37 5.69 -3.37
C GLY A 169 24.63 5.58 -4.25
N PRO A 170 24.91 6.60 -5.03
CA PRO A 170 26.17 6.65 -5.77
C PRO A 170 27.34 6.77 -4.77
N ILE A 171 28.34 5.90 -4.92
CA ILE A 171 29.62 5.96 -4.24
C ILE A 171 30.37 7.20 -4.69
#